data_ff0df78f9cd45fb3577c37b6bf426da3
#
_entry.id   ff0df78f9cd45fb3577c37b6bf426da3
#
_cell.length_a   1.000
_cell.length_b   1.000
_cell.length_c   1.000
_cell.angle_alpha   90.00
_cell.angle_beta   90.00
_cell.angle_gamma   90.00
#
_symmetry.space_group_name_H-M   'P 1'
#
loop_
_entity.id
_entity.type
_entity.pdbx_description
1 polymer ?
#
loop_
_entity_poly.entity_id
_entity_poly.type
_entity_poly.pdbx_seq_one_letter_code
_entity_poly.pdbx_strand_id
1 'polypeptide(L)'
;MGNKVCLKVDSKVSVVMEQALRLLHHCGMPLTDVDFINSDGPTMHAFLLKSLPRMTQFTGSSKVGEVLARDLHGKIKLEDAGWDWKVTMHCLHLASLFASSITIYI
;
A
#
# COMPACT_ATOMS: atom_id res chain seq x y z
N MET A 1 13.50 -8.79 2.38
CA MET A 1 12.67 -9.25 1.25
C MET A 1 13.07 -8.65 -0.10
N GLY A 2 14.07 -7.77 -0.17
CA GLY A 2 14.69 -7.28 -1.41
C GLY A 2 13.81 -6.37 -2.29
N ASN A 3 12.69 -5.87 -1.79
CA ASN A 3 11.91 -4.86 -2.49
C ASN A 3 12.45 -3.46 -2.19
N LYS A 4 12.53 -2.62 -3.23
CA LYS A 4 12.73 -1.18 -3.07
C LYS A 4 11.37 -0.50 -3.06
N VAL A 5 11.18 0.39 -2.10
CA VAL A 5 9.92 1.08 -1.87
C VAL A 5 10.02 2.51 -2.37
N CYS A 6 9.06 2.93 -3.18
CA CYS A 6 8.82 4.34 -3.47
C CYS A 6 7.58 4.78 -2.70
N LEU A 7 7.75 5.67 -1.75
CA LEU A 7 6.69 6.18 -0.89
C LEU A 7 6.23 7.55 -1.36
N LYS A 8 4.94 7.65 -1.70
CA LYS A 8 4.25 8.92 -1.96
C LYS A 8 3.10 9.06 -0.98
N VAL A 9 3.06 10.15 -0.28
CA VAL A 9 1.99 10.48 0.66
C VAL A 9 1.17 11.67 0.19
N ASP A 10 0.04 11.90 0.83
CA ASP A 10 -0.72 13.13 0.62
C ASP A 10 0.13 14.34 1.00
N SER A 11 0.04 15.42 0.21
CA SER A 11 0.84 16.63 0.41
C SER A 11 0.63 17.28 1.79
N LYS A 12 -0.54 17.06 2.40
CA LYS A 12 -0.86 17.60 3.73
C LYS A 12 -0.09 16.92 4.86
N VAL A 13 0.38 15.69 4.65
CA VAL A 13 1.09 14.90 5.66
C VAL A 13 2.53 14.59 5.28
N SER A 14 3.03 15.17 4.19
CA SER A 14 4.38 14.90 3.68
C SER A 14 5.48 15.20 4.70
N VAL A 15 5.38 16.32 5.41
CA VAL A 15 6.36 16.71 6.44
C VAL A 15 6.40 15.71 7.58
N VAL A 16 5.25 15.22 8.03
CA VAL A 16 5.17 14.21 9.11
C VAL A 16 5.82 12.91 8.67
N MET A 17 5.55 12.48 7.44
CA MET A 17 6.15 11.24 6.92
C MET A 17 7.66 11.38 6.70
N GLU A 18 8.13 12.53 6.25
CA GLU A 18 9.56 12.80 6.14
C GLU A 18 10.27 12.69 7.51
N GLN A 19 9.67 13.24 8.57
CA GLN A 19 10.22 13.11 9.91
C GLN A 19 10.24 11.65 10.39
N ALA A 20 9.19 10.88 10.08
CA ALA A 20 9.15 9.46 10.38
C ALA A 20 10.26 8.68 9.65
N LEU A 21 10.50 8.98 8.37
CA LEU A 21 11.60 8.38 7.62
C LEU A 21 12.97 8.75 8.19
N ARG A 22 13.18 10.02 8.58
CA ARG A 22 14.43 10.45 9.26
C ARG A 22 14.66 9.68 10.56
N LEU A 23 13.60 9.43 11.32
CA LEU A 23 13.68 8.61 12.53
C LEU A 23 14.09 7.17 12.19
N LEU A 24 13.47 6.55 11.19
CA LEU A 24 13.81 5.20 10.76
C LEU A 24 15.27 5.10 10.29
N HIS A 25 15.76 6.08 9.53
CA HIS A 25 17.16 6.14 9.12
C HIS A 25 18.09 6.30 10.32
N HIS A 26 17.70 7.11 11.32
CA HIS A 26 18.46 7.24 12.57
C HIS A 26 18.50 5.90 13.34
N CYS A 27 17.43 5.11 13.26
CA CYS A 27 17.38 3.76 13.85
C CYS A 27 18.10 2.69 13.02
N GLY A 28 18.80 3.05 11.95
CA GLY A 28 19.63 2.14 11.16
C GLY A 28 19.01 1.65 9.86
N MET A 29 17.88 2.17 9.42
CA MET A 29 17.36 1.86 8.09
C MET A 29 18.26 2.49 7.02
N PRO A 30 18.73 1.72 6.02
CA PRO A 30 19.56 2.26 4.93
C PRO A 30 18.82 3.35 4.15
N LEU A 31 19.53 4.41 3.77
CA LEU A 31 18.97 5.51 2.97
C LEU A 31 18.47 5.06 1.60
N THR A 32 18.97 3.94 1.11
CA THR A 32 18.65 3.39 -0.22
C THR A 32 17.41 2.49 -0.25
N ASP A 33 16.80 2.21 0.90
CA ASP A 33 15.69 1.25 0.99
C ASP A 33 14.34 1.86 0.65
N VAL A 34 14.19 3.17 0.85
CA VAL A 34 12.95 3.89 0.59
C VAL A 34 13.24 5.20 -0.15
N ASP A 35 12.65 5.36 -1.32
CA ASP A 35 12.59 6.64 -2.01
C ASP A 35 11.32 7.39 -1.61
N PHE A 36 11.44 8.66 -1.23
CA PHE A 36 10.32 9.50 -0.85
C PHE A 36 10.02 10.54 -1.92
N ILE A 37 8.78 10.53 -2.43
CA ILE A 37 8.35 11.41 -3.51
C ILE A 37 7.18 12.27 -3.07
N ASN A 38 7.29 13.56 -3.31
CA ASN A 38 6.19 14.52 -3.24
C ASN A 38 5.73 14.85 -4.65
N SER A 39 4.46 14.61 -4.95
CA SER A 39 3.86 14.94 -6.23
C SER A 39 2.34 15.10 -6.10
N ASP A 40 1.73 15.76 -7.06
CA ASP A 40 0.29 15.73 -7.23
C ASP A 40 -0.20 14.37 -7.79
N GLY A 41 -1.52 14.19 -7.82
CA GLY A 41 -2.14 12.96 -8.31
C GLY A 41 -1.84 12.66 -9.79
N PRO A 42 -2.06 13.63 -10.71
CA PRO A 42 -1.79 13.42 -12.14
C PRO A 42 -0.34 13.07 -12.44
N THR A 43 0.61 13.74 -11.81
CA THR A 43 2.04 13.48 -11.99
C THR A 43 2.40 12.08 -11.48
N MET A 44 1.87 11.70 -10.30
CA MET A 44 2.11 10.35 -9.76
C MET A 44 1.48 9.27 -10.64
N HIS A 45 0.28 9.50 -11.15
CA HIS A 45 -0.36 8.57 -12.09
C HIS A 45 0.50 8.36 -13.34
N ALA A 46 0.97 9.45 -13.97
CA ALA A 46 1.86 9.35 -15.12
C ALA A 46 3.19 8.63 -14.78
N PHE A 47 3.72 8.84 -13.58
CA PHE A 47 4.90 8.13 -13.10
C PHE A 47 4.65 6.62 -12.97
N LEU A 48 3.53 6.21 -12.38
CA LEU A 48 3.16 4.80 -12.25
C LEU A 48 3.04 4.09 -13.59
N LEU A 49 2.42 4.74 -14.58
CA LEU A 49 2.27 4.19 -15.93
C LEU A 49 3.61 4.03 -16.66
N LYS A 50 4.58 4.90 -16.39
CA LYS A 50 5.91 4.84 -17.01
C LYS A 50 6.85 3.88 -16.27
N SER A 51 6.80 3.86 -14.94
CA SER A 51 7.72 3.04 -14.13
C SER A 51 7.32 1.58 -14.04
N LEU A 52 6.04 1.26 -14.27
CA LEU A 52 5.47 -0.10 -14.23
C LEU A 52 5.90 -0.87 -12.98
N PRO A 53 5.58 -0.39 -11.76
CA PRO A 53 5.98 -1.06 -10.53
C PRO A 53 5.40 -2.49 -10.48
N ARG A 54 6.07 -3.37 -9.77
CA ARG A 54 5.60 -4.76 -9.60
C ARG A 54 4.28 -4.82 -8.82
N MET A 55 4.11 -3.90 -7.89
CA MET A 55 2.93 -3.78 -7.05
C MET A 55 2.78 -2.34 -6.60
N THR A 56 1.57 -1.82 -6.63
CA THR A 56 1.19 -0.55 -6.03
C THR A 56 0.28 -0.84 -4.84
N GLN A 57 0.53 -0.18 -3.72
CA GLN A 57 -0.45 -0.10 -2.62
C GLN A 57 -1.03 1.30 -2.62
N PHE A 58 -2.34 1.40 -2.60
CA PHE A 58 -3.05 2.66 -2.66
C PHE A 58 -4.10 2.73 -1.56
N THR A 59 -4.04 3.80 -0.79
CA THR A 59 -5.08 4.18 0.17
C THR A 59 -5.67 5.51 -0.27
N GLY A 60 -6.98 5.56 -0.44
CA GLY A 60 -7.65 6.79 -0.88
C GLY A 60 -9.08 6.57 -1.34
N SER A 61 -9.60 7.46 -2.19
CA SER A 61 -10.97 7.36 -2.68
C SER A 61 -11.17 6.22 -3.68
N SER A 62 -12.31 5.53 -3.61
CA SER A 62 -12.69 4.45 -4.52
C SER A 62 -12.58 4.87 -5.98
N LYS A 63 -13.01 6.10 -6.32
CA LYS A 63 -12.93 6.64 -7.68
C LYS A 63 -11.51 6.65 -8.25
N VAL A 64 -10.53 7.07 -7.45
CA VAL A 64 -9.12 7.05 -7.86
C VAL A 64 -8.58 5.62 -7.89
N GLY A 65 -8.97 4.80 -6.91
CA GLY A 65 -8.61 3.39 -6.84
C GLY A 65 -9.04 2.62 -8.09
N GLU A 66 -10.27 2.80 -8.56
CA GLU A 66 -10.81 2.16 -9.78
C GLU A 66 -10.02 2.55 -11.04
N VAL A 67 -9.70 3.84 -11.20
CA VAL A 67 -8.88 4.31 -12.32
C VAL A 67 -7.50 3.65 -12.29
N LEU A 68 -6.84 3.66 -11.13
CA LEU A 68 -5.53 3.03 -10.97
C LEU A 68 -5.58 1.52 -11.19
N ALA A 69 -6.60 0.83 -10.69
CA ALA A 69 -6.76 -0.61 -10.87
C ALA A 69 -6.89 -1.00 -12.34
N ARG A 70 -7.66 -0.24 -13.10
CA ARG A 70 -7.80 -0.43 -14.55
C ARG A 70 -6.47 -0.18 -15.27
N ASP A 71 -5.85 0.96 -15.01
CA ASP A 71 -4.68 1.43 -15.76
C ASP A 71 -3.39 0.66 -15.39
N LEU A 72 -3.31 0.12 -14.18
CA LEU A 72 -2.22 -0.76 -13.73
C LEU A 72 -2.49 -2.26 -13.95
N HIS A 73 -3.58 -2.59 -14.66
CA HIS A 73 -3.94 -3.97 -14.98
C HIS A 73 -4.02 -4.89 -13.75
N GLY A 74 -4.59 -4.39 -12.66
CA GLY A 74 -4.76 -5.14 -11.41
C GLY A 74 -3.49 -5.31 -10.57
N LYS A 75 -2.36 -4.73 -10.95
CA LYS A 75 -1.13 -4.72 -10.12
C LYS A 75 -1.21 -3.71 -8.98
N ILE A 76 -2.31 -3.72 -8.27
CA ILE A 76 -2.60 -2.78 -7.19
C ILE A 76 -3.33 -3.49 -6.05
N LYS A 77 -2.99 -3.11 -4.84
CA LYS A 77 -3.79 -3.39 -3.63
C LYS A 77 -4.46 -2.11 -3.21
N LEU A 78 -5.77 -2.16 -3.11
CA LEU A 78 -6.59 -1.02 -2.74
C LEU A 78 -7.02 -1.13 -1.27
N GLU A 79 -6.92 -0.01 -0.59
CA GLU A 79 -7.57 0.24 0.68
C GLU A 79 -8.37 1.54 0.51
N ASP A 80 -9.64 1.40 0.15
CA ASP A 80 -10.50 2.52 -0.21
C ASP A 80 -11.60 2.76 0.83
N ALA A 81 -12.50 3.70 0.55
CA ALA A 81 -13.59 4.02 1.46
C ALA A 81 -14.59 2.86 1.52
N GLY A 82 -14.94 2.43 2.73
CA GLY A 82 -15.91 1.35 2.93
C GLY A 82 -15.78 0.69 4.30
N TRP A 83 -16.49 -0.40 4.46
CA TRP A 83 -16.42 -1.27 5.63
C TRP A 83 -15.52 -2.45 5.33
N ASP A 84 -14.50 -2.64 6.14
CA ASP A 84 -13.64 -3.82 6.04
C ASP A 84 -14.33 -5.02 6.67
N TRP A 85 -14.44 -6.11 5.92
CA TRP A 85 -15.05 -7.34 6.38
C TRP A 85 -13.99 -8.40 6.64
N LYS A 86 -14.08 -9.04 7.81
CA LYS A 86 -13.28 -10.20 8.12
C LYS A 86 -14.20 -11.41 8.25
N VAL A 87 -14.08 -12.37 7.34
CA VAL A 87 -14.77 -13.64 7.41
C VAL A 87 -13.85 -14.67 8.07
N THR A 88 -14.25 -15.16 9.25
CA THR A 88 -13.55 -16.24 9.95
C THR A 88 -14.39 -17.48 9.85
N MET A 89 -13.88 -18.52 9.18
CA MET A 89 -14.51 -19.84 9.16
C MET A 89 -13.88 -20.71 10.27
N HIS A 90 -14.71 -21.12 11.24
CA HIS A 90 -14.34 -22.15 12.19
C HIS A 90 -14.58 -23.54 11.57
N CYS A 91 -13.53 -24.25 11.23
CA CYS A 91 -13.64 -25.68 10.99
C CYS A 91 -13.83 -26.38 12.33
N LEU A 92 -15.00 -26.98 12.53
CA LEU A 92 -15.33 -27.84 13.68
C LEU A 92 -14.61 -29.20 13.59
N HIS A 93 -13.32 -29.22 13.31
CA HIS A 93 -12.52 -30.43 13.46
C HIS A 93 -11.53 -30.22 14.60
N LEU A 94 -11.72 -31.02 15.64
CA LEU A 94 -11.01 -31.07 16.92
C LEU A 94 -9.50 -31.40 16.81
N ALA A 95 -8.84 -31.21 15.71
CA ALA A 95 -7.45 -31.61 15.51
C ALA A 95 -6.49 -30.56 14.99
N SER A 96 -6.86 -29.31 14.84
CA SER A 96 -5.86 -28.30 14.46
C SER A 96 -6.01 -27.00 15.26
N LEU A 97 -5.01 -26.73 16.07
CA LEU A 97 -4.80 -25.47 16.82
C LEU A 97 -4.45 -24.29 15.93
N PHE A 98 -4.69 -24.36 14.63
CA PHE A 98 -4.45 -23.27 13.69
C PHE A 98 -5.79 -22.85 13.05
N ALA A 99 -6.36 -21.80 13.59
CA ALA A 99 -7.45 -21.09 12.92
C ALA A 99 -6.91 -20.47 11.63
N SER A 100 -7.27 -21.03 10.48
CA SER A 100 -7.01 -20.39 9.20
C SER A 100 -7.93 -19.18 9.07
N SER A 101 -7.42 -18.00 9.33
CA SER A 101 -8.14 -16.76 9.09
C SER A 101 -7.91 -16.36 7.64
N ILE A 102 -8.96 -16.39 6.82
CA ILE A 102 -8.95 -15.77 5.50
C ILE A 102 -9.42 -14.33 5.73
N THR A 103 -8.53 -13.39 5.56
CA THR A 103 -8.86 -11.96 5.57
C THR A 103 -9.08 -11.55 4.11
N ILE A 104 -10.33 -11.23 3.78
CA ILE A 104 -10.68 -10.67 2.48
C ILE A 104 -10.88 -9.17 2.72
N TYR A 105 -10.02 -8.35 2.16
CA TYR A 105 -10.23 -6.91 2.07
C TYR A 105 -11.06 -6.65 0.80
N ILE A 106 -12.28 -6.17 0.98
CA ILE A 106 -13.17 -5.76 -0.10
C ILE A 106 -13.21 -4.24 -0.15
#